data_7ad68115718f9a941cede87f47356556
#
_entry.id   7ad68115718f9a941cede87f47356556
#
_cell.length_a   1.000
_cell.length_b   1.000
_cell.length_c   1.000
_cell.angle_alpha   90.00
_cell.angle_beta   90.00
_cell.angle_gamma   90.00
#
_symmetry.space_group_name_H-M   'P 1'
#
loop_
_entity.id
_entity.type
_entity.pdbx_description
1 polymer ?
#
loop_
_entity_poly.entity_id
_entity_poly.type
_entity_poly.pdbx_seq_one_letter_code
_entity_poly.pdbx_strand_id
1 'polypeptide(L)'
;MKRITVMAFAILLSTSCLVRADQTIEEKVTLCAACHGEDGKPKMPEVPNIWGQHSGYLYLQLKDFKAKRRASELMGPITEEMTKEDMLAYAEYFSAKTWPSTGYSSPPAEEAKGESIGASGMCTSCHLGTYIGDSAIPHLAGQTQAYLEKQLFAFKTRTRKNNPDMSNLLQNFSDDDLKLMSRFLAGK
;
A
#
# COMPACT_ATOMS: atom_id res chain seq x y z
N MET A 1 21.72 -52.12 -62.23
CA MET A 1 22.16 -50.86 -61.57
C MET A 1 20.89 -50.12 -61.13
N LYS A 2 20.52 -50.20 -59.84
CA LYS A 2 19.32 -49.50 -59.26
C LYS A 2 19.75 -48.14 -58.71
N ARG A 3 19.16 -47.07 -59.23
CA ARG A 3 19.40 -45.70 -58.74
C ARG A 3 18.46 -45.47 -57.53
N ILE A 4 19.03 -45.18 -56.39
CA ILE A 4 18.29 -44.80 -55.17
C ILE A 4 18.20 -43.27 -55.20
N THR A 5 17.00 -42.76 -55.34
CA THR A 5 16.71 -41.31 -55.22
C THR A 5 16.46 -41.01 -53.74
N VAL A 6 17.38 -40.24 -53.15
CA VAL A 6 17.23 -39.74 -51.75
C VAL A 6 16.42 -38.43 -51.81
N MET A 7 15.20 -38.48 -51.28
CA MET A 7 14.35 -37.29 -51.10
C MET A 7 14.77 -36.61 -49.80
N ALA A 8 15.36 -35.44 -49.86
CA ALA A 8 15.67 -34.59 -48.70
C ALA A 8 14.38 -33.90 -48.25
N PHE A 9 13.91 -34.24 -47.07
CA PHE A 9 12.77 -33.61 -46.41
C PHE A 9 13.29 -32.38 -45.61
N ALA A 10 13.07 -31.19 -46.12
CA ALA A 10 13.41 -29.96 -45.40
C ALA A 10 12.35 -29.68 -44.34
N ILE A 11 12.72 -29.86 -43.06
CA ILE A 11 11.90 -29.50 -41.91
C ILE A 11 12.04 -28.00 -41.70
N LEU A 12 11.01 -27.23 -42.09
CA LEU A 12 10.89 -25.82 -41.69
C LEU A 12 10.56 -25.76 -40.20
N LEU A 13 11.54 -25.43 -39.37
CA LEU A 13 11.30 -25.00 -38.00
C LEU A 13 10.71 -23.58 -38.02
N SER A 14 9.39 -23.46 -37.92
CA SER A 14 8.72 -22.23 -37.63
C SER A 14 8.96 -21.87 -36.16
N THR A 15 9.90 -20.97 -35.90
CA THR A 15 10.07 -20.31 -34.59
C THR A 15 8.89 -19.39 -34.37
N SER A 16 7.84 -19.90 -33.68
CA SER A 16 6.76 -19.07 -33.16
C SER A 16 7.34 -18.14 -32.11
N CYS A 17 7.60 -16.90 -32.50
CA CYS A 17 7.90 -15.82 -31.57
C CYS A 17 6.61 -15.56 -30.77
N LEU A 18 6.52 -16.13 -29.56
CA LEU A 18 5.46 -15.81 -28.60
C LEU A 18 5.66 -14.36 -28.20
N VAL A 19 4.97 -13.45 -28.88
CA VAL A 19 4.79 -12.07 -28.42
C VAL A 19 4.03 -12.17 -27.10
N ARG A 20 4.74 -12.05 -25.99
CA ARG A 20 4.14 -11.91 -24.67
C ARG A 20 3.42 -10.57 -24.70
N ALA A 21 2.09 -10.60 -24.83
CA ALA A 21 1.28 -9.40 -24.73
C ALA A 21 1.59 -8.76 -23.39
N ASP A 22 2.05 -7.52 -23.39
CA ASP A 22 2.32 -6.78 -22.17
C ASP A 22 0.98 -6.53 -21.48
N GLN A 23 0.83 -7.02 -20.25
CA GLN A 23 -0.42 -6.89 -19.50
C GLN A 23 -0.71 -5.40 -19.24
N THR A 24 -1.95 -5.00 -19.42
CA THR A 24 -2.39 -3.64 -19.06
C THR A 24 -2.27 -3.42 -17.55
N ILE A 25 -2.25 -2.17 -17.12
CA ILE A 25 -2.19 -1.85 -15.69
C ILE A 25 -3.44 -2.39 -14.96
N GLU A 26 -4.60 -2.38 -15.60
CA GLU A 26 -5.85 -2.90 -15.08
C GLU A 26 -5.78 -4.40 -14.80
N GLU A 27 -5.15 -5.17 -15.69
CA GLU A 27 -4.94 -6.61 -15.49
C GLU A 27 -3.94 -6.86 -14.34
N LYS A 28 -2.86 -6.11 -14.28
CA LYS A 28 -1.83 -6.23 -13.22
C LYS A 28 -2.39 -5.93 -11.84
N VAL A 29 -3.24 -4.91 -11.68
CA VAL A 29 -3.79 -4.51 -10.37
C VAL A 29 -4.86 -5.44 -9.83
N THR A 30 -5.38 -6.39 -10.63
CA THR A 30 -6.36 -7.38 -10.18
C THR A 30 -5.85 -8.18 -8.97
N LEU A 31 -4.55 -8.49 -8.94
CA LEU A 31 -3.92 -9.14 -7.79
C LEU A 31 -4.02 -8.28 -6.51
N CYS A 32 -3.84 -6.98 -6.64
CA CYS A 32 -3.92 -6.05 -5.51
C CYS A 32 -5.35 -5.96 -4.96
N ALA A 33 -6.34 -5.95 -5.85
CA ALA A 33 -7.76 -5.88 -5.52
C ALA A 33 -8.25 -7.08 -4.69
N ALA A 34 -7.60 -8.24 -4.79
CA ALA A 34 -7.94 -9.42 -4.00
C ALA A 34 -7.93 -9.15 -2.49
N CYS A 35 -7.04 -8.29 -2.00
CA CYS A 35 -6.93 -7.90 -0.59
C CYS A 35 -7.39 -6.46 -0.34
N HIS A 36 -6.98 -5.51 -1.21
CA HIS A 36 -7.26 -4.09 -1.05
C HIS A 36 -8.65 -3.66 -1.53
N GLY A 37 -9.45 -4.60 -2.11
CA GLY A 37 -10.80 -4.37 -2.61
C GLY A 37 -10.83 -3.85 -4.05
N GLU A 38 -11.84 -4.28 -4.79
CA GLU A 38 -12.08 -3.84 -6.18
C GLU A 38 -12.68 -2.44 -6.28
N ASP A 39 -13.26 -1.97 -5.16
CA ASP A 39 -13.85 -0.66 -4.96
C ASP A 39 -13.05 0.21 -3.98
N GLY A 40 -11.82 -0.21 -3.64
CA GLY A 40 -10.94 0.43 -2.66
C GLY A 40 -11.30 0.14 -1.20
N LYS A 41 -12.31 -0.72 -0.93
CA LYS A 41 -12.66 -1.14 0.42
C LYS A 41 -11.97 -2.46 0.73
N PRO A 42 -10.98 -2.48 1.62
CA PRO A 42 -10.23 -3.69 1.94
C PRO A 42 -11.13 -4.80 2.46
N LYS A 43 -10.84 -6.04 2.04
CA LYS A 43 -11.61 -7.23 2.45
C LYS A 43 -11.26 -7.71 3.86
N MET A 44 -10.14 -7.26 4.40
CA MET A 44 -9.66 -7.60 5.75
C MET A 44 -9.37 -6.31 6.53
N PRO A 45 -9.75 -6.23 7.83
CA PRO A 45 -9.63 -4.99 8.61
C PRO A 45 -8.20 -4.44 8.71
N GLU A 46 -7.19 -5.31 8.72
CA GLU A 46 -5.78 -4.94 8.83
C GLU A 46 -5.10 -4.60 7.49
N VAL A 47 -5.81 -4.76 6.38
CA VAL A 47 -5.35 -4.35 5.06
C VAL A 47 -5.73 -2.89 4.85
N PRO A 48 -4.81 -2.03 4.37
CA PRO A 48 -5.13 -0.62 4.17
C PRO A 48 -5.97 -0.38 2.92
N ASN A 49 -6.78 0.68 2.96
CA ASN A 49 -7.19 1.34 1.74
C ASN A 49 -5.96 1.96 1.07
N ILE A 50 -5.83 1.75 -0.24
CA ILE A 50 -4.76 2.32 -1.08
C ILE A 50 -5.30 3.21 -2.20
N TRP A 51 -6.61 3.22 -2.45
CA TRP A 51 -7.24 4.11 -3.42
C TRP A 51 -7.17 5.56 -2.94
N GLY A 52 -6.75 6.47 -3.81
CA GLY A 52 -6.60 7.89 -3.47
C GLY A 52 -5.47 8.21 -2.50
N GLN A 53 -4.63 7.22 -2.17
CA GLN A 53 -3.40 7.45 -1.41
C GLN A 53 -2.34 8.11 -2.30
N HIS A 54 -1.50 8.96 -1.75
CA HIS A 54 -0.48 9.70 -2.52
C HIS A 54 0.50 8.77 -3.24
N SER A 55 0.75 9.04 -4.52
CA SER A 55 1.63 8.22 -5.36
C SER A 55 3.05 8.13 -4.80
N GLY A 56 3.60 9.24 -4.29
CA GLY A 56 4.91 9.26 -3.65
C GLY A 56 4.99 8.33 -2.43
N TYR A 57 3.96 8.34 -1.58
CA TYR A 57 3.89 7.44 -0.44
C TYR A 57 3.74 5.98 -0.88
N LEU A 58 2.84 5.68 -1.83
CA LEU A 58 2.64 4.33 -2.34
C LEU A 58 3.94 3.76 -2.92
N TYR A 59 4.61 4.52 -3.78
CA TYR A 59 5.90 4.12 -4.36
C TYR A 59 6.94 3.80 -3.28
N LEU A 60 7.08 4.67 -2.27
CA LEU A 60 8.01 4.45 -1.17
C LEU A 60 7.68 3.18 -0.38
N GLN A 61 6.40 2.89 -0.14
CA GLN A 61 6.03 1.68 0.59
C GLN A 61 6.32 0.41 -0.22
N LEU A 62 6.01 0.37 -1.52
CA LEU A 62 6.35 -0.75 -2.38
C LEU A 62 7.87 -0.99 -2.41
N LYS A 63 8.65 0.08 -2.58
CA LYS A 63 10.11 0.05 -2.52
C LYS A 63 10.63 -0.46 -1.18
N ASP A 64 10.01 -0.07 -0.06
CA ASP A 64 10.42 -0.47 1.28
C ASP A 64 10.07 -1.92 1.59
N PHE A 65 8.94 -2.43 1.10
CA PHE A 65 8.61 -3.84 1.18
C PHE A 65 9.62 -4.68 0.39
N LYS A 66 9.88 -4.34 -0.88
CA LYS A 66 10.87 -5.03 -1.71
C LYS A 66 12.26 -5.04 -1.08
N ALA A 67 12.69 -3.92 -0.52
CA ALA A 67 13.99 -3.77 0.13
C ALA A 67 14.02 -4.30 1.58
N LYS A 68 12.92 -4.90 2.07
CA LYS A 68 12.75 -5.44 3.44
C LYS A 68 12.98 -4.39 4.55
N ARG A 69 12.92 -3.09 4.21
CA ARG A 69 12.94 -1.99 5.19
C ARG A 69 11.61 -1.85 5.93
N ARG A 70 10.51 -2.27 5.28
CA ARG A 70 9.20 -2.46 5.89
C ARG A 70 8.85 -3.94 5.78
N ALA A 71 8.89 -4.66 6.90
CA ALA A 71 8.57 -6.08 6.93
C ALA A 71 7.07 -6.31 6.70
N SER A 72 6.72 -7.28 5.87
CA SER A 72 5.37 -7.78 5.68
C SER A 72 5.42 -9.17 5.05
N GLU A 73 4.78 -10.15 5.69
CA GLU A 73 4.67 -11.50 5.16
C GLU A 73 3.82 -11.56 3.87
N LEU A 74 2.86 -10.64 3.74
CA LEU A 74 2.00 -10.57 2.56
C LEU A 74 2.62 -9.72 1.45
N MET A 75 3.03 -8.48 1.76
CA MET A 75 3.50 -7.54 0.73
C MET A 75 4.94 -7.81 0.29
N GLY A 76 5.77 -8.42 1.14
CA GLY A 76 7.15 -8.77 0.79
C GLY A 76 7.24 -9.61 -0.48
N PRO A 77 6.63 -10.80 -0.52
CA PRO A 77 6.62 -11.65 -1.72
C PRO A 77 6.00 -10.98 -2.95
N ILE A 78 4.92 -10.20 -2.77
CA ILE A 78 4.24 -9.49 -3.88
C ILE A 78 5.17 -8.47 -4.54
N THR A 79 6.02 -7.79 -3.75
CA THR A 79 6.90 -6.73 -4.26
C THR A 79 8.26 -7.23 -4.76
N GLU A 80 8.62 -8.49 -4.50
CA GLU A 80 9.96 -9.04 -4.75
C GLU A 80 10.38 -8.90 -6.21
N GLU A 81 9.47 -9.21 -7.14
CA GLU A 81 9.73 -9.17 -8.58
C GLU A 81 9.34 -7.84 -9.25
N MET A 82 8.77 -6.88 -8.51
CA MET A 82 8.38 -5.59 -9.09
C MET A 82 9.59 -4.80 -9.56
N THR A 83 9.57 -4.28 -10.77
CA THR A 83 10.53 -3.29 -11.25
C THR A 83 10.21 -1.92 -10.64
N LYS A 84 11.12 -0.96 -10.84
CA LYS A 84 10.85 0.44 -10.44
C LYS A 84 9.66 0.99 -11.22
N GLU A 85 9.58 0.67 -12.50
CA GLU A 85 8.54 1.06 -13.43
C GLU A 85 7.17 0.51 -12.99
N ASP A 86 7.11 -0.76 -12.59
CA ASP A 86 5.89 -1.37 -12.03
C ASP A 86 5.43 -0.63 -10.77
N MET A 87 6.35 -0.39 -9.82
CA MET A 87 6.02 0.31 -8.57
C MET A 87 5.51 1.73 -8.81
N LEU A 88 6.06 2.45 -9.80
CA LEU A 88 5.58 3.77 -10.20
C LEU A 88 4.20 3.70 -10.84
N ALA A 89 4.00 2.75 -11.77
CA ALA A 89 2.72 2.57 -12.45
C ALA A 89 1.60 2.21 -11.46
N TYR A 90 1.84 1.31 -10.50
CA TYR A 90 0.88 0.98 -9.44
C TYR A 90 0.58 2.17 -8.54
N ALA A 91 1.61 2.91 -8.14
CA ALA A 91 1.43 4.10 -7.30
C ALA A 91 0.57 5.17 -8.00
N GLU A 92 0.83 5.42 -9.27
CA GLU A 92 0.04 6.34 -10.11
C GLU A 92 -1.41 5.88 -10.26
N TYR A 93 -1.61 4.60 -10.63
CA TYR A 93 -2.93 4.02 -10.81
C TYR A 93 -3.82 4.16 -9.57
N PHE A 94 -3.30 3.80 -8.39
CA PHE A 94 -4.09 3.86 -7.16
C PHE A 94 -4.28 5.29 -6.65
N SER A 95 -3.31 6.17 -6.84
CA SER A 95 -3.44 7.58 -6.44
C SER A 95 -4.52 8.34 -7.24
N ALA A 96 -4.75 7.93 -8.48
CA ALA A 96 -5.79 8.51 -9.33
C ALA A 96 -7.22 8.05 -8.97
N LYS A 97 -7.38 7.08 -8.06
CA LYS A 97 -8.70 6.62 -7.61
C LYS A 97 -9.26 7.54 -6.53
N THR A 98 -10.57 7.48 -6.37
CA THR A 98 -11.25 8.20 -5.29
C THR A 98 -11.05 7.49 -3.96
N TRP A 99 -10.67 8.22 -2.91
CA TRP A 99 -10.59 7.68 -1.55
C TRP A 99 -11.98 7.23 -1.08
N PRO A 100 -12.19 5.96 -0.73
CA PRO A 100 -13.49 5.46 -0.32
C PRO A 100 -13.80 5.81 1.14
N SER A 101 -15.07 6.00 1.44
CA SER A 101 -15.52 6.03 2.83
C SER A 101 -15.54 4.61 3.40
N THR A 102 -14.97 4.44 4.59
CA THR A 102 -15.04 3.19 5.35
C THR A 102 -16.38 3.06 6.09
N GLY A 103 -17.17 4.14 6.18
CA GLY A 103 -18.40 4.19 6.97
C GLY A 103 -18.17 4.17 8.49
N TYR A 104 -16.92 4.22 8.94
CA TYR A 104 -16.59 4.30 10.36
C TYR A 104 -16.84 5.72 10.88
N SER A 105 -17.35 5.83 12.10
CA SER A 105 -17.57 7.10 12.79
C SER A 105 -17.06 6.98 14.22
N SER A 106 -16.23 7.92 14.65
CA SER A 106 -15.74 7.98 16.03
C SER A 106 -16.84 8.51 16.96
N PRO A 107 -16.95 7.97 18.19
CA PRO A 107 -17.79 8.59 19.22
C PRO A 107 -17.34 10.02 19.50
N PRO A 108 -18.26 11.01 19.74
CA PRO A 108 -17.88 12.41 19.95
C PRO A 108 -16.89 12.65 21.10
N ALA A 109 -16.97 11.84 22.16
CA ALA A 109 -16.02 11.91 23.28
C ALA A 109 -14.60 11.48 22.91
N GLU A 110 -14.44 10.57 21.94
CA GLU A 110 -13.15 10.12 21.43
C GLU A 110 -12.58 11.13 20.42
N GLU A 111 -13.45 11.84 19.71
CA GLU A 111 -13.03 12.85 18.75
C GLU A 111 -12.26 14.00 19.43
N ALA A 112 -12.79 14.60 20.49
CA ALA A 112 -12.12 15.66 21.24
C ALA A 112 -10.79 15.20 21.88
N LYS A 113 -10.74 13.94 22.37
CA LYS A 113 -9.48 13.36 22.89
C LYS A 113 -8.48 13.12 21.79
N GLY A 114 -8.90 12.58 20.64
CA GLY A 114 -8.03 12.34 19.48
C GLY A 114 -7.43 13.64 18.96
N GLU A 115 -8.19 14.72 18.89
CA GLU A 115 -7.69 16.06 18.55
C GLU A 115 -6.62 16.52 19.52
N SER A 116 -6.84 16.35 20.84
CA SER A 116 -5.85 16.71 21.87
C SER A 116 -4.56 15.90 21.74
N ILE A 117 -4.65 14.59 21.49
CA ILE A 117 -3.49 13.73 21.26
C ILE A 117 -2.75 14.15 19.98
N GLY A 118 -3.48 14.39 18.90
CA GLY A 118 -2.91 14.84 17.63
C GLY A 118 -2.20 16.18 17.75
N ALA A 119 -2.75 17.12 18.54
CA ALA A 119 -2.13 18.41 18.81
C ALA A 119 -0.86 18.25 19.64
N SER A 120 -0.87 17.45 20.71
CA SER A 120 0.31 17.20 21.55
C SER A 120 1.47 16.53 20.79
N GLY A 121 1.15 15.68 19.83
CA GLY A 121 2.11 15.04 18.93
C GLY A 121 2.46 15.87 17.71
N MET A 122 1.87 17.06 17.53
CA MET A 122 2.03 17.87 16.32
C MET A 122 1.80 17.07 15.02
N CYS A 123 0.89 16.11 15.04
CA CYS A 123 0.66 15.18 13.93
C CYS A 123 0.28 15.92 12.63
N THR A 124 -0.48 17.01 12.77
CA THR A 124 -0.93 17.84 11.65
C THR A 124 0.18 18.68 11.02
N SER A 125 1.36 18.80 11.64
CA SER A 125 2.51 19.49 11.04
C SER A 125 3.03 18.76 9.79
N CYS A 126 2.93 17.43 9.77
CA CYS A 126 3.30 16.61 8.62
C CYS A 126 2.06 16.09 7.88
N HIS A 127 1.07 15.53 8.61
CA HIS A 127 -0.13 14.96 8.01
C HIS A 127 -1.19 15.99 7.60
N LEU A 128 -0.88 17.29 7.71
CA LEU A 128 -1.75 18.43 7.46
C LEU A 128 -2.99 18.49 8.38
N GLY A 129 -3.68 19.63 8.43
CA GLY A 129 -4.76 19.89 9.38
C GLY A 129 -5.95 18.92 9.32
N THR A 130 -6.16 18.27 8.19
CA THR A 130 -7.24 17.29 7.97
C THR A 130 -6.75 15.84 7.93
N TYR A 131 -5.50 15.59 8.25
CA TYR A 131 -4.84 14.27 8.18
C TYR A 131 -4.84 13.62 6.79
N ILE A 132 -4.96 14.42 5.73
CA ILE A 132 -4.89 13.93 4.35
C ILE A 132 -3.45 13.80 3.85
N GLY A 133 -2.49 14.45 4.51
CA GLY A 133 -1.09 14.41 4.10
C GLY A 133 -0.82 15.04 2.73
N ASP A 134 0.38 14.81 2.20
CA ASP A 134 0.80 15.21 0.84
C ASP A 134 2.06 14.46 0.42
N SER A 135 2.22 14.24 -0.87
CA SER A 135 3.45 13.66 -1.48
C SER A 135 3.87 12.32 -0.87
N ALA A 136 4.87 12.31 0.01
CA ALA A 136 5.36 11.12 0.70
C ALA A 136 4.75 10.93 2.10
N ILE A 137 3.98 11.91 2.58
CA ILE A 137 3.26 11.85 3.86
C ILE A 137 1.86 11.29 3.62
N PRO A 138 1.48 10.17 4.24
CA PRO A 138 0.25 9.48 3.87
C PRO A 138 -1.03 10.18 4.31
N HIS A 139 -2.07 9.99 3.52
CA HIS A 139 -3.45 10.20 3.90
C HIS A 139 -3.84 9.19 4.99
N LEU A 140 -4.29 9.67 6.15
CA LEU A 140 -4.68 8.88 7.32
C LEU A 140 -6.17 8.94 7.60
N ALA A 141 -6.81 10.08 7.33
CA ALA A 141 -8.25 10.29 7.60
C ALA A 141 -9.10 9.25 6.86
N GLY A 142 -10.01 8.58 7.58
CA GLY A 142 -10.86 7.55 6.98
C GLY A 142 -10.14 6.27 6.56
N GLN A 143 -8.91 6.03 6.99
CA GLN A 143 -8.22 4.75 6.81
C GLN A 143 -8.83 3.70 7.75
N THR A 144 -8.69 2.40 7.43
CA THR A 144 -9.20 1.32 8.28
C THR A 144 -8.60 1.40 9.69
N GLN A 145 -9.46 1.32 10.71
CA GLN A 145 -9.06 1.49 12.10
C GLN A 145 -8.02 0.44 12.53
N ALA A 146 -8.25 -0.84 12.22
CA ALA A 146 -7.33 -1.92 12.60
C ALA A 146 -5.96 -1.78 11.94
N TYR A 147 -5.89 -1.32 10.68
CA TYR A 147 -4.63 -1.03 10.03
C TYR A 147 -3.91 0.14 10.69
N LEU A 148 -4.62 1.24 11.00
CA LEU A 148 -4.03 2.39 11.69
C LEU A 148 -3.45 1.98 13.03
N GLU A 149 -4.22 1.25 13.85
CA GLU A 149 -3.77 0.76 15.15
C GLU A 149 -2.50 -0.09 15.02
N LYS A 150 -2.54 -1.09 14.13
CA LYS A 150 -1.38 -1.94 13.85
C LYS A 150 -0.14 -1.14 13.44
N GLN A 151 -0.27 -0.11 12.60
CA GLN A 151 0.86 0.69 12.15
C GLN A 151 1.40 1.62 13.24
N LEU A 152 0.53 2.25 14.04
CA LEU A 152 0.95 3.07 15.17
C LEU A 152 1.76 2.25 16.17
N PHE A 153 1.27 1.07 16.55
CA PHE A 153 2.01 0.15 17.41
C PHE A 153 3.31 -0.35 16.76
N ALA A 154 3.30 -0.66 15.47
CA ALA A 154 4.49 -1.13 14.78
C ALA A 154 5.61 -0.07 14.74
N PHE A 155 5.27 1.21 14.61
CA PHE A 155 6.24 2.29 14.76
C PHE A 155 6.70 2.46 16.20
N LYS A 156 5.78 2.45 17.18
CA LYS A 156 6.12 2.55 18.60
C LYS A 156 7.09 1.45 19.03
N THR A 157 6.82 0.21 18.64
CA THR A 157 7.66 -0.95 18.98
C THR A 157 8.88 -1.11 18.07
N ARG A 158 9.06 -0.23 17.08
CA ARG A 158 10.12 -0.28 16.09
C ARG A 158 10.16 -1.57 15.25
N THR A 159 9.07 -2.32 15.20
CA THR A 159 8.89 -3.43 14.24
C THR A 159 8.68 -2.89 12.81
N ARG A 160 8.09 -1.69 12.70
CA ARG A 160 8.12 -0.86 11.50
C ARG A 160 9.07 0.31 11.73
N LYS A 161 10.16 0.37 10.99
CA LYS A 161 11.24 1.35 11.19
C LYS A 161 11.67 2.09 9.92
N ASN A 162 10.89 1.98 8.87
CA ASN A 162 11.15 2.65 7.60
C ASN A 162 10.88 4.18 7.63
N ASN A 163 10.42 4.70 8.77
CA ASN A 163 10.35 6.12 9.06
C ASN A 163 10.78 6.35 10.53
N PRO A 164 12.03 6.79 10.78
CA PRO A 164 12.56 7.02 12.11
C PRO A 164 11.81 8.11 12.90
N ASP A 165 11.32 9.16 12.23
CA ASP A 165 10.61 10.27 12.88
C ASP A 165 9.31 9.78 13.52
N MET A 166 8.53 8.98 12.77
CA MET A 166 7.34 8.33 13.31
C MET A 166 7.68 7.40 14.48
N SER A 167 8.74 6.60 14.35
CA SER A 167 9.17 5.69 15.43
C SER A 167 9.60 6.45 16.69
N ASN A 168 10.27 7.58 16.56
CA ASN A 168 10.71 8.40 17.68
C ASN A 168 9.53 9.12 18.35
N LEU A 169 8.65 9.71 17.54
CA LEU A 169 7.48 10.43 18.04
C LEU A 169 6.56 9.54 18.87
N LEU A 170 6.25 8.34 18.35
CA LEU A 170 5.26 7.47 18.97
C LEU A 170 5.73 6.78 20.27
N GLN A 171 7.02 6.87 20.61
CA GLN A 171 7.53 6.45 21.95
C GLN A 171 6.89 7.24 23.10
N ASN A 172 6.46 8.47 22.85
CA ASN A 172 5.95 9.38 23.86
C ASN A 172 4.47 9.17 24.21
N PHE A 173 3.77 8.29 23.50
CA PHE A 173 2.34 8.02 23.68
C PHE A 173 2.09 6.70 24.38
N SER A 174 1.06 6.67 25.24
CA SER A 174 0.59 5.42 25.83
C SER A 174 -0.08 4.51 24.78
N ASP A 175 -0.25 3.25 25.10
CA ASP A 175 -0.95 2.30 24.24
C ASP A 175 -2.42 2.70 24.03
N ASP A 176 -3.04 3.26 25.09
CA ASP A 176 -4.43 3.73 25.02
C ASP A 176 -4.57 4.98 24.16
N ASP A 177 -3.57 5.89 24.16
CA ASP A 177 -3.53 7.02 23.24
C ASP A 177 -3.48 6.55 21.78
N LEU A 178 -2.65 5.54 21.47
CA LEU A 178 -2.53 5.03 20.11
C LEU A 178 -3.80 4.31 19.63
N LYS A 179 -4.45 3.56 20.49
CA LYS A 179 -5.77 2.94 20.20
C LYS A 179 -6.83 4.01 19.93
N LEU A 180 -6.85 5.04 20.76
CA LEU A 180 -7.80 6.15 20.59
C LEU A 180 -7.48 6.90 19.30
N MET A 181 -6.20 7.19 19.02
CA MET A 181 -5.79 7.87 17.80
C MET A 181 -6.15 7.08 16.55
N SER A 182 -6.07 5.74 16.57
CA SER A 182 -6.49 4.91 15.43
C SER A 182 -7.99 5.04 15.14
N ARG A 183 -8.83 5.09 16.17
CA ARG A 183 -10.27 5.28 16.03
C ARG A 183 -10.62 6.70 15.56
N PHE A 184 -9.96 7.69 16.15
CA PHE A 184 -10.12 9.09 15.76
C PHE A 184 -9.81 9.30 14.28
N LEU A 185 -8.66 8.82 13.81
CA LEU A 185 -8.25 8.96 12.41
C LEU A 185 -9.17 8.18 11.45
N ALA A 186 -9.65 7.01 11.85
CA ALA A 186 -10.59 6.24 11.04
C ALA A 186 -11.96 6.92 10.88
N GLY A 187 -12.36 7.76 11.84
CA GLY A 187 -13.61 8.50 11.83
C GLY A 187 -13.55 9.89 11.15
N LYS A 188 -12.38 10.33 10.72
CA LYS A 188 -12.19 11.62 10.00
C LYS A 188 -12.60 11.54 8.50
#